data_9ffc05326cc2fb6b982493f8bd108b79
#
_entry.id   9ffc05326cc2fb6b982493f8bd108b79
#
_cell.length_a   1.000
_cell.length_b   1.000
_cell.length_c   1.000
_cell.angle_alpha   90.00
_cell.angle_beta   90.00
_cell.angle_gamma   90.00
#
_symmetry.space_group_name_H-M   'P 1'
#
loop_
_entity.id
_entity.type
_entity.pdbx_description
1 polymer ?
#
loop_
_entity_poly.entity_id
_entity_poly.type
_entity_poly.pdbx_seq_one_letter_code
_entity_poly.pdbx_strand_id
1 'polypeptide(L)'
;MKKILYFLCTAAALASCSSSYNIQGTSDVQNLDGHMMYIKALQGNELKNIDSCDVLHGKFAFRGNIDTVKVGTLFINNEGVMPVVLEEGDITIKFNTAKQTCTGTFLNDKLNDFIEQYNQITSQIADLSHQEAQAMMDGKDMTVVYRDLQKKSDSLTGESDSLITTFIEQNFDNVLGPFVFRMVTNTEIPMTNAWIDALMLKATESFKNDRYVKAFMDEANHNQAVMTGMDDPTPIPDVSTNGNTATPPTPNDMAKPQK
;
A
#
# COMPACT_ATOMS: atom_id res chain seq x y z
N MET A 1 47.59 31.58 32.61
CA MET A 1 47.22 30.15 32.46
C MET A 1 45.72 29.90 32.73
N LYS A 2 44.84 30.93 32.70
CA LYS A 2 43.39 30.74 32.92
C LYS A 2 42.53 30.90 31.67
N LYS A 3 43.13 31.13 30.48
CA LYS A 3 42.39 31.36 29.23
C LYS A 3 42.37 30.15 28.27
N ILE A 4 43.05 29.06 28.59
CA ILE A 4 43.10 27.84 27.75
C ILE A 4 42.03 26.81 28.16
N LEU A 5 41.42 26.94 29.34
CA LEU A 5 40.45 25.99 29.88
C LEU A 5 39.01 26.17 29.31
N TYR A 6 38.71 27.31 28.68
CA TYR A 6 37.37 27.58 28.12
C TYR A 6 37.18 27.10 26.70
N PHE A 7 38.26 26.68 26.02
CA PHE A 7 38.16 26.22 24.63
C PHE A 7 37.93 24.70 24.49
N LEU A 8 37.98 23.95 25.58
CA LEU A 8 37.82 22.47 25.54
C LEU A 8 36.40 22.00 25.87
N CYS A 9 35.49 22.91 26.30
CA CYS A 9 34.12 22.53 26.67
C CYS A 9 33.08 22.73 25.56
N THR A 10 33.43 23.26 24.37
CA THR A 10 32.46 23.53 23.30
C THR A 10 32.48 22.52 22.17
N ALA A 11 33.28 21.47 22.25
CA ALA A 11 33.39 20.45 21.19
C ALA A 11 32.53 19.18 21.42
N ALA A 12 31.63 19.17 22.44
CA ALA A 12 30.95 17.93 22.85
C ALA A 12 29.43 17.92 22.59
N ALA A 13 28.92 18.69 21.64
CA ALA A 13 27.46 18.79 21.46
C ALA A 13 26.97 18.71 20.01
N LEU A 14 27.56 17.85 19.18
CA LEU A 14 26.95 17.46 17.90
C LEU A 14 27.03 15.93 17.70
N ALA A 15 26.59 15.17 18.70
CA ALA A 15 26.07 13.85 18.43
C ALA A 15 24.67 14.04 17.84
N SER A 16 24.57 14.35 16.56
CA SER A 16 23.33 14.19 15.82
C SER A 16 22.98 12.70 15.93
N CYS A 17 22.06 12.35 16.82
CA CYS A 17 21.42 11.04 16.80
C CYS A 17 20.64 10.97 15.49
N SER A 18 21.27 10.51 14.40
CA SER A 18 20.54 10.10 13.22
C SER A 18 19.89 8.76 13.53
N SER A 19 18.57 8.72 13.56
CA SER A 19 17.83 7.46 13.65
C SER A 19 18.22 6.55 12.48
N SER A 20 18.49 5.28 12.76
CA SER A 20 18.93 4.31 11.75
C SER A 20 18.11 3.04 11.83
N TYR A 21 17.84 2.45 10.68
CA TYR A 21 17.27 1.11 10.58
C TYR A 21 18.33 0.08 10.23
N ASN A 22 18.15 -1.13 10.74
CA ASN A 22 18.95 -2.29 10.40
C ASN A 22 18.01 -3.45 10.10
N ILE A 23 17.86 -3.77 8.81
CA ILE A 23 16.99 -4.85 8.36
C ILE A 23 17.86 -6.07 8.09
N GLN A 24 17.48 -7.19 8.70
CA GLN A 24 18.05 -8.50 8.41
C GLN A 24 16.96 -9.42 7.89
N GLY A 25 17.20 -10.02 6.74
CA GLY A 25 16.24 -10.89 6.09
C GLY A 25 16.78 -12.28 5.79
N THR A 26 15.87 -13.24 5.83
CA THR A 26 16.12 -14.62 5.38
C THR A 26 15.02 -15.05 4.42
N SER A 27 15.41 -15.83 3.41
CA SER A 27 14.48 -16.39 2.43
C SER A 27 14.75 -17.88 2.23
N ASP A 28 13.69 -18.68 2.27
CA ASP A 28 13.71 -20.09 1.90
C ASP A 28 13.19 -20.30 0.45
N VAL A 29 12.91 -19.20 -0.27
CA VAL A 29 12.45 -19.28 -1.66
C VAL A 29 13.62 -19.65 -2.56
N GLN A 30 13.49 -20.77 -3.26
CA GLN A 30 14.48 -21.20 -4.24
C GLN A 30 14.61 -20.15 -5.36
N ASN A 31 15.84 -19.95 -5.85
CA ASN A 31 16.18 -19.03 -6.94
C ASN A 31 16.15 -17.52 -6.60
N LEU A 32 16.16 -17.13 -5.32
CA LEU A 32 16.39 -15.72 -4.96
C LEU A 32 17.87 -15.34 -4.87
N ASP A 33 18.77 -16.32 -4.74
CA ASP A 33 20.21 -16.06 -4.67
C ASP A 33 20.70 -15.35 -5.95
N GLY A 34 21.48 -14.28 -5.76
CA GLY A 34 21.98 -13.44 -6.84
C GLY A 34 20.94 -12.41 -7.36
N HIS A 35 19.72 -12.39 -6.86
CA HIS A 35 18.76 -11.34 -7.17
C HIS A 35 18.99 -10.12 -6.29
N MET A 36 18.74 -8.95 -6.89
CA MET A 36 18.79 -7.68 -6.18
C MET A 36 17.42 -7.36 -5.59
N MET A 37 17.40 -6.99 -4.32
CA MET A 37 16.25 -6.49 -3.62
C MET A 37 16.34 -4.98 -3.42
N TYR A 38 15.20 -4.32 -3.40
CA TYR A 38 15.10 -2.88 -3.23
C TYR A 38 14.04 -2.54 -2.20
N ILE A 39 14.29 -1.51 -1.41
CA ILE A 39 13.23 -0.86 -0.64
C ILE A 39 12.89 0.44 -1.36
N LYS A 40 11.65 0.57 -1.81
CA LYS A 40 11.15 1.77 -2.45
C LYS A 40 10.06 2.40 -1.60
N ALA A 41 10.04 3.72 -1.51
CA ALA A 41 9.01 4.47 -0.82
C ALA A 41 8.53 5.65 -1.68
N LEU A 42 7.30 6.08 -1.45
CA LEU A 42 6.77 7.27 -2.10
C LEU A 42 7.47 8.53 -1.57
N GLN A 43 8.07 9.28 -2.48
CA GLN A 43 8.58 10.63 -2.26
C GLN A 43 7.87 11.57 -3.23
N GLY A 44 6.89 12.27 -2.71
CA GLY A 44 5.99 12.95 -3.61
C GLY A 44 5.04 11.94 -4.29
N ASN A 45 4.85 12.07 -5.59
CA ASN A 45 4.07 11.14 -6.42
C ASN A 45 4.94 10.06 -7.07
N GLU A 46 6.25 10.04 -6.78
CA GLU A 46 7.18 9.10 -7.39
C GLU A 46 7.60 8.02 -6.38
N LEU A 47 7.66 6.80 -6.86
CA LEU A 47 8.23 5.68 -6.11
C LEU A 47 9.75 5.72 -6.26
N LYS A 48 10.47 6.09 -5.21
CA LYS A 48 11.93 6.20 -5.22
C LYS A 48 12.60 5.05 -4.50
N ASN A 49 13.74 4.63 -5.01
CA ASN A 49 14.60 3.67 -4.34
C ASN A 49 15.25 4.33 -3.11
N ILE A 50 15.05 3.71 -1.96
CA ILE A 50 15.62 4.14 -0.68
C ILE A 50 16.91 3.36 -0.39
N ASP A 51 16.88 2.05 -0.63
CA ASP A 51 18.00 1.15 -0.35
C ASP A 51 17.95 -0.08 -1.26
N SER A 52 19.10 -0.77 -1.41
CA SER A 52 19.20 -1.98 -2.21
C SER A 52 20.26 -2.93 -1.65
N CYS A 53 20.06 -4.23 -1.83
CA CYS A 53 21.03 -5.25 -1.46
C CYS A 53 20.88 -6.50 -2.34
N ASP A 54 21.93 -7.30 -2.38
CA ASP A 54 21.91 -8.63 -3.01
C ASP A 54 21.46 -9.70 -2.02
N VAL A 55 20.79 -10.73 -2.54
CA VAL A 55 20.49 -11.95 -1.78
C VAL A 55 21.66 -12.93 -1.94
N LEU A 56 22.26 -13.32 -0.82
CA LEU A 56 23.40 -14.25 -0.78
C LEU A 56 23.07 -15.41 0.17
N HIS A 57 23.00 -16.62 -0.36
CA HIS A 57 22.68 -17.83 0.40
C HIS A 57 21.38 -17.69 1.21
N GLY A 58 20.34 -17.14 0.58
CA GLY A 58 19.05 -16.91 1.20
C GLY A 58 19.05 -15.82 2.28
N LYS A 59 20.09 -14.98 2.39
CA LYS A 59 20.20 -13.89 3.34
C LYS A 59 20.35 -12.56 2.63
N PHE A 60 19.77 -11.51 3.23
CA PHE A 60 19.90 -10.15 2.74
C PHE A 60 19.86 -9.15 3.91
N ALA A 61 20.40 -7.97 3.71
CA ALA A 61 20.41 -6.94 4.72
C ALA A 61 20.37 -5.54 4.11
N PHE A 62 19.62 -4.64 4.77
CA PHE A 62 19.59 -3.22 4.45
C PHE A 62 19.97 -2.41 5.69
N ARG A 63 20.67 -1.31 5.50
CA ARG A 63 21.06 -0.41 6.60
C ARG A 63 21.09 1.01 6.11
N GLY A 64 20.44 1.89 6.83
CA GLY A 64 20.43 3.30 6.46
C GLY A 64 19.95 4.20 7.58
N ASN A 65 20.09 5.49 7.33
CA ASN A 65 19.56 6.52 8.21
C ASN A 65 18.18 6.96 7.72
N ILE A 66 17.33 7.33 8.65
CA ILE A 66 16.01 7.88 8.36
C ILE A 66 15.85 9.24 9.04
N ASP A 67 15.30 10.18 8.30
CA ASP A 67 14.93 11.50 8.84
C ASP A 67 13.53 11.43 9.46
N THR A 68 12.65 10.64 8.88
CA THR A 68 11.26 10.45 9.31
C THR A 68 10.83 9.01 9.06
N VAL A 69 10.01 8.47 9.97
CA VAL A 69 9.37 7.16 9.81
C VAL A 69 8.50 7.17 8.55
N LYS A 70 8.62 6.13 7.73
CA LYS A 70 7.85 5.99 6.49
C LYS A 70 7.59 4.53 6.15
N VAL A 71 6.49 4.26 5.45
CA VAL A 71 6.25 2.93 4.89
C VAL A 71 6.88 2.86 3.51
N GLY A 72 7.77 1.90 3.34
CA GLY A 72 8.31 1.46 2.06
C GLY A 72 7.70 0.13 1.63
N THR A 73 8.03 -0.27 0.42
CA THR A 73 7.72 -1.61 -0.09
C THR A 73 9.02 -2.31 -0.47
N LEU A 74 9.18 -3.54 -0.02
CA LEU A 74 10.26 -4.42 -0.47
C LEU A 74 9.92 -4.91 -1.87
N PHE A 75 10.87 -4.77 -2.78
CA PHE A 75 10.78 -5.21 -4.17
C PHE A 75 11.81 -6.30 -4.44
N ILE A 76 11.40 -7.30 -5.19
CA ILE A 76 12.29 -8.26 -5.86
C ILE A 76 12.16 -8.00 -7.35
N ASN A 77 13.26 -7.69 -8.01
CA ASN A 77 13.22 -7.18 -9.39
C ASN A 77 12.34 -5.91 -9.49
N ASN A 78 11.21 -5.99 -10.18
CA ASN A 78 10.25 -4.90 -10.30
C ASN A 78 8.91 -5.18 -9.61
N GLU A 79 8.80 -6.27 -8.87
CA GLU A 79 7.57 -6.65 -8.18
C GLU A 79 7.63 -6.28 -6.70
N GLY A 80 6.65 -5.54 -6.24
CA GLY A 80 6.47 -5.22 -4.82
C GLY A 80 5.94 -6.45 -4.09
N VAL A 81 6.65 -6.88 -3.04
CA VAL A 81 6.33 -8.14 -2.33
C VAL A 81 5.71 -7.94 -0.97
N MET A 82 6.15 -6.94 -0.22
CA MET A 82 5.58 -6.66 1.10
C MET A 82 5.89 -5.23 1.57
N PRO A 83 5.04 -4.63 2.40
CA PRO A 83 5.36 -3.36 3.04
C PRO A 83 6.38 -3.55 4.17
N VAL A 84 7.19 -2.53 4.40
CA VAL A 84 8.17 -2.43 5.49
C VAL A 84 8.12 -1.03 6.06
N VAL A 85 8.01 -0.89 7.36
CA VAL A 85 8.11 0.41 8.02
C VAL A 85 9.59 0.69 8.29
N LEU A 86 10.11 1.74 7.67
CA LEU A 86 11.43 2.26 7.97
C LEU A 86 11.34 3.11 9.23
N GLU A 87 11.67 2.52 10.36
CA GLU A 87 11.74 3.13 11.68
C GLU A 87 13.04 2.73 12.38
N GLU A 88 13.41 3.40 13.44
CA GLU A 88 14.65 3.12 14.18
C GLU A 88 14.60 1.74 14.83
N GLY A 89 15.68 0.98 14.67
CA GLY A 89 15.87 -0.30 15.32
C GLY A 89 16.23 -1.46 14.39
N ASP A 90 16.16 -2.65 14.96
CA ASP A 90 16.45 -3.91 14.27
C ASP A 90 15.16 -4.54 13.73
N ILE A 91 15.05 -4.64 12.42
CA ILE A 91 13.91 -5.19 11.71
C ILE A 91 14.30 -6.56 11.15
N THR A 92 13.43 -7.53 11.33
CA THR A 92 13.63 -8.90 10.83
C THR A 92 12.60 -9.22 9.77
N ILE A 93 13.06 -9.59 8.57
CA ILE A 93 12.20 -10.06 7.48
C ILE A 93 12.40 -11.56 7.29
N LYS A 94 11.32 -12.32 7.28
CA LYS A 94 11.33 -13.73 6.88
C LYS A 94 10.44 -13.90 5.66
N PHE A 95 11.02 -14.45 4.63
CA PHE A 95 10.39 -14.59 3.32
C PHE A 95 10.41 -16.06 2.92
N ASN A 96 9.26 -16.71 2.95
CA ASN A 96 9.09 -18.06 2.47
C ASN A 96 7.90 -18.18 1.53
N THR A 97 7.72 -19.33 0.89
CA THR A 97 6.66 -19.57 -0.09
C THR A 97 5.24 -19.49 0.49
N ALA A 98 5.09 -19.69 1.78
CA ALA A 98 3.79 -19.72 2.45
C ALA A 98 3.47 -18.43 3.21
N LYS A 99 4.48 -17.77 3.76
CA LYS A 99 4.28 -16.60 4.64
C LYS A 99 5.44 -15.63 4.53
N GLN A 100 5.11 -14.35 4.57
CA GLN A 100 6.06 -13.26 4.65
C GLN A 100 5.81 -12.51 5.95
N THR A 101 6.86 -12.22 6.71
CA THR A 101 6.75 -11.48 7.96
C THR A 101 7.79 -10.38 8.04
N CYS A 102 7.40 -9.24 8.60
CA CYS A 102 8.29 -8.14 8.93
C CYS A 102 8.04 -7.73 10.37
N THR A 103 9.02 -7.93 11.25
CA THR A 103 8.88 -7.80 12.70
C THR A 103 10.14 -7.21 13.33
N GLY A 104 10.10 -6.92 14.64
CA GLY A 104 11.25 -6.52 15.45
C GLY A 104 11.22 -5.05 15.87
N THR A 105 10.31 -4.26 15.32
CA THR A 105 10.05 -2.88 15.76
C THR A 105 8.55 -2.65 15.89
N PHE A 106 8.16 -1.66 16.68
CA PHE A 106 6.77 -1.48 17.10
C PHE A 106 5.77 -1.34 15.95
N LEU A 107 6.08 -0.53 14.93
CA LEU A 107 5.15 -0.33 13.83
C LEU A 107 5.18 -1.50 12.84
N ASN A 108 6.33 -2.14 12.65
CA ASN A 108 6.42 -3.36 11.83
C ASN A 108 5.65 -4.52 12.47
N ASP A 109 5.77 -4.74 13.79
CA ASP A 109 5.00 -5.77 14.49
C ASP A 109 3.50 -5.53 14.35
N LYS A 110 3.07 -4.29 14.57
CA LYS A 110 1.66 -3.89 14.46
C LYS A 110 1.10 -4.05 13.03
N LEU A 111 1.89 -3.69 12.03
CA LEU A 111 1.52 -3.87 10.62
C LEU A 111 1.47 -5.34 10.23
N ASN A 112 2.44 -6.14 10.70
CA ASN A 112 2.47 -7.58 10.46
C ASN A 112 1.23 -8.27 11.01
N ASP A 113 0.84 -7.97 12.25
CA ASP A 113 -0.35 -8.54 12.89
C ASP A 113 -1.63 -8.17 12.13
N PHE A 114 -1.73 -6.93 11.67
CA PHE A 114 -2.86 -6.48 10.84
C PHE A 114 -2.92 -7.25 9.52
N ILE A 115 -1.80 -7.33 8.79
CA ILE A 115 -1.73 -8.03 7.50
C ILE A 115 -2.05 -9.52 7.67
N GLU A 116 -1.60 -10.15 8.75
CA GLU A 116 -1.90 -11.56 9.03
C GLU A 116 -3.40 -11.79 9.22
N GLN A 117 -4.06 -10.97 10.03
CA GLN A 117 -5.50 -11.06 10.26
C GLN A 117 -6.29 -10.76 8.98
N TYR A 118 -5.90 -9.71 8.25
CA TYR A 118 -6.54 -9.34 6.98
C TYR A 118 -6.43 -10.46 5.95
N ASN A 119 -5.25 -11.05 5.78
CA ASN A 119 -5.03 -12.19 4.86
C ASN A 119 -5.82 -13.43 5.28
N GLN A 120 -5.98 -13.68 6.58
CA GLN A 120 -6.79 -14.79 7.08
C GLN A 120 -8.27 -14.60 6.69
N ILE A 121 -8.82 -13.40 6.88
CA ILE A 121 -10.22 -13.11 6.52
C ILE A 121 -10.41 -13.20 5.00
N THR A 122 -9.54 -12.57 4.21
CA THR A 122 -9.64 -12.57 2.75
C THR A 122 -9.48 -13.98 2.15
N SER A 123 -8.61 -14.81 2.74
CA SER A 123 -8.50 -16.23 2.36
C SER A 123 -9.78 -17.01 2.64
N GLN A 124 -10.45 -16.75 3.77
CA GLN A 124 -11.73 -17.38 4.07
C GLN A 124 -12.84 -16.94 3.10
N ILE A 125 -12.85 -15.65 2.70
CA ILE A 125 -13.78 -15.15 1.67
C ILE A 125 -13.52 -15.85 0.33
N ALA A 126 -12.25 -15.96 -0.08
CA ALA A 126 -11.89 -16.63 -1.33
C ALA A 126 -12.29 -18.12 -1.33
N ASP A 127 -12.22 -18.80 -0.17
CA ASP A 127 -12.61 -20.20 -0.04
C ASP A 127 -14.12 -20.44 -0.20
N LEU A 128 -14.97 -19.41 -0.08
CA LEU A 128 -16.41 -19.58 -0.30
C LEU A 128 -16.76 -20.08 -1.68
N SER A 129 -16.00 -19.67 -2.71
CA SER A 129 -16.17 -20.15 -4.08
C SER A 129 -15.85 -21.64 -4.20
N HIS A 130 -14.84 -22.13 -3.48
CA HIS A 130 -14.53 -23.55 -3.42
C HIS A 130 -15.62 -24.35 -2.71
N GLN A 131 -16.16 -23.82 -1.61
CA GLN A 131 -17.27 -24.44 -0.88
C GLN A 131 -18.53 -24.53 -1.75
N GLU A 132 -18.82 -23.50 -2.57
CA GLU A 132 -19.91 -23.51 -3.54
C GLU A 132 -19.72 -24.61 -4.58
N ALA A 133 -18.55 -24.66 -5.24
CA ALA A 133 -18.24 -25.66 -6.25
C ALA A 133 -18.34 -27.10 -5.69
N GLN A 134 -17.81 -27.31 -4.48
CA GLN A 134 -17.89 -28.62 -3.81
C GLN A 134 -19.34 -29.01 -3.50
N ALA A 135 -20.15 -28.09 -3.01
CA ALA A 135 -21.57 -28.36 -2.71
C ALA A 135 -22.37 -28.72 -3.99
N MET A 136 -22.05 -28.07 -5.11
CA MET A 136 -22.66 -28.40 -6.40
C MET A 136 -22.25 -29.80 -6.86
N MET A 137 -20.99 -30.19 -6.73
CA MET A 137 -20.51 -31.53 -7.07
C MET A 137 -21.14 -32.62 -6.16
N ASP A 138 -21.35 -32.29 -4.90
CA ASP A 138 -22.01 -33.18 -3.91
C ASP A 138 -23.54 -33.31 -4.13
N GLY A 139 -24.12 -32.56 -5.08
CA GLY A 139 -25.56 -32.58 -5.36
C GLY A 139 -26.43 -31.98 -4.24
N LYS A 140 -25.88 -31.05 -3.46
CA LYS A 140 -26.62 -30.38 -2.37
C LYS A 140 -27.70 -29.44 -2.91
N ASP A 141 -28.70 -29.14 -2.08
CA ASP A 141 -29.68 -28.09 -2.40
C ASP A 141 -28.99 -26.72 -2.43
N MET A 142 -28.77 -26.23 -3.65
CA MET A 142 -28.06 -24.96 -3.86
C MET A 142 -28.78 -23.75 -3.28
N THR A 143 -30.11 -23.79 -3.09
CA THR A 143 -30.85 -22.71 -2.45
C THR A 143 -30.43 -22.52 -0.98
N VAL A 144 -30.23 -23.64 -0.29
CA VAL A 144 -29.73 -23.64 1.08
C VAL A 144 -28.25 -23.20 1.13
N VAL A 145 -27.44 -23.78 0.22
CA VAL A 145 -26.01 -23.47 0.11
C VAL A 145 -25.77 -21.98 -0.11
N TYR A 146 -26.43 -21.38 -1.09
CA TYR A 146 -26.27 -19.93 -1.38
C TYR A 146 -26.65 -19.05 -0.20
N ARG A 147 -27.75 -19.37 0.50
CA ARG A 147 -28.13 -18.60 1.69
C ARG A 147 -27.08 -18.69 2.80
N ASP A 148 -26.50 -19.88 3.01
CA ASP A 148 -25.51 -20.07 4.06
C ASP A 148 -24.16 -19.47 3.69
N LEU A 149 -23.74 -19.55 2.42
CA LEU A 149 -22.54 -18.88 1.92
C LEU A 149 -22.68 -17.36 1.97
N GLN A 150 -23.87 -16.82 1.63
CA GLN A 150 -24.12 -15.38 1.74
C GLN A 150 -23.97 -14.89 3.18
N LYS A 151 -24.54 -15.60 4.16
CA LYS A 151 -24.38 -15.26 5.57
C LYS A 151 -22.91 -15.27 6.02
N LYS A 152 -22.14 -16.26 5.57
CA LYS A 152 -20.70 -16.33 5.85
C LYS A 152 -19.96 -15.15 5.21
N SER A 153 -20.25 -14.84 3.95
CA SER A 153 -19.68 -13.71 3.23
C SER A 153 -19.95 -12.39 3.94
N ASP A 154 -21.21 -12.14 4.31
CA ASP A 154 -21.61 -10.93 5.02
C ASP A 154 -20.89 -10.80 6.39
N SER A 155 -20.75 -11.92 7.12
CA SER A 155 -20.02 -11.94 8.39
C SER A 155 -18.54 -11.64 8.22
N LEU A 156 -17.88 -12.28 7.26
CA LEU A 156 -16.44 -12.07 6.99
C LEU A 156 -16.16 -10.67 6.45
N THR A 157 -17.04 -10.14 5.61
CA THR A 157 -16.95 -8.76 5.14
C THR A 157 -17.06 -7.76 6.29
N GLY A 158 -18.03 -7.95 7.19
CA GLY A 158 -18.17 -7.12 8.38
C GLY A 158 -16.96 -7.21 9.33
N GLU A 159 -16.35 -8.40 9.46
CA GLU A 159 -15.11 -8.57 10.24
C GLU A 159 -13.94 -7.82 9.60
N SER A 160 -13.78 -7.93 8.28
CA SER A 160 -12.76 -7.20 7.52
C SER A 160 -12.93 -5.68 7.66
N ASP A 161 -14.15 -5.17 7.48
CA ASP A 161 -14.46 -3.74 7.60
C ASP A 161 -14.17 -3.22 9.02
N SER A 162 -14.52 -4.01 10.03
CA SER A 162 -14.23 -3.68 11.43
C SER A 162 -12.73 -3.67 11.73
N LEU A 163 -11.98 -4.67 11.22
CA LEU A 163 -10.53 -4.75 11.37
C LEU A 163 -9.85 -3.52 10.75
N ILE A 164 -10.18 -3.20 9.49
CA ILE A 164 -9.63 -2.06 8.75
C ILE A 164 -9.93 -0.75 9.49
N THR A 165 -11.20 -0.52 9.82
CA THR A 165 -11.64 0.72 10.47
C THR A 165 -10.95 0.92 11.81
N THR A 166 -10.95 -0.13 12.65
CA THR A 166 -10.31 -0.08 13.97
C THR A 166 -8.81 0.17 13.85
N PHE A 167 -8.15 -0.49 12.90
CA PHE A 167 -6.71 -0.30 12.69
C PHE A 167 -6.38 1.13 12.26
N ILE A 168 -7.13 1.70 11.32
CA ILE A 168 -6.93 3.08 10.87
C ILE A 168 -7.16 4.06 12.04
N GLU A 169 -8.27 3.90 12.78
CA GLU A 169 -8.60 4.76 13.94
C GLU A 169 -7.50 4.73 15.02
N GLN A 170 -6.93 3.56 15.29
CA GLN A 170 -5.84 3.40 16.26
C GLN A 170 -4.49 3.96 15.77
N ASN A 171 -4.39 4.31 14.49
CA ASN A 171 -3.14 4.74 13.85
C ASN A 171 -3.26 6.10 13.13
N PHE A 172 -4.22 6.93 13.49
CA PHE A 172 -4.39 8.26 12.89
C PHE A 172 -3.14 9.16 13.02
N ASP A 173 -2.36 8.97 14.07
CA ASP A 173 -1.21 9.84 14.38
C ASP A 173 0.13 9.22 13.98
N ASN A 174 0.13 8.14 13.19
CA ASN A 174 1.34 7.54 12.65
C ASN A 174 1.15 7.09 11.19
N VAL A 175 2.23 6.62 10.57
CA VAL A 175 2.27 6.29 9.14
C VAL A 175 1.38 5.11 8.72
N LEU A 176 0.93 4.28 9.67
CA LEU A 176 0.16 3.08 9.37
C LEU A 176 -1.31 3.40 9.01
N GLY A 177 -1.92 4.40 9.66
CA GLY A 177 -3.29 4.82 9.36
C GLY A 177 -3.45 5.26 7.91
N PRO A 178 -2.70 6.28 7.45
CA PRO A 178 -2.71 6.70 6.05
C PRO A 178 -2.31 5.59 5.08
N PHE A 179 -1.37 4.72 5.47
CA PHE A 179 -0.96 3.59 4.64
C PHE A 179 -2.11 2.61 4.39
N VAL A 180 -2.81 2.16 5.46
CA VAL A 180 -3.94 1.23 5.32
C VAL A 180 -5.13 1.92 4.63
N PHE A 181 -5.41 3.19 4.93
CA PHE A 181 -6.41 3.97 4.21
C PHE A 181 -6.15 3.95 2.71
N ARG A 182 -4.91 4.24 2.29
CA ARG A 182 -4.51 4.15 0.88
C ARG A 182 -4.69 2.75 0.30
N MET A 183 -4.35 1.71 1.05
CA MET A 183 -4.46 0.33 0.60
C MET A 183 -5.91 -0.04 0.22
N VAL A 184 -6.87 0.45 0.99
CA VAL A 184 -8.30 0.11 0.78
C VAL A 184 -9.05 1.10 -0.11
N THR A 185 -8.52 2.31 -0.31
CA THR A 185 -9.15 3.35 -1.14
C THR A 185 -8.45 3.56 -2.48
N ASN A 186 -7.48 2.72 -2.85
CA ASN A 186 -6.76 2.82 -4.11
C ASN A 186 -7.65 2.41 -5.29
N THR A 187 -8.41 3.34 -5.82
CA THR A 187 -9.34 3.20 -6.95
C THR A 187 -9.01 4.19 -8.04
N GLU A 188 -9.41 3.89 -9.29
CA GLU A 188 -9.20 4.80 -10.43
C GLU A 188 -10.01 6.09 -10.30
N ILE A 189 -11.19 6.02 -9.68
CA ILE A 189 -12.07 7.17 -9.46
C ILE A 189 -12.37 7.27 -7.97
N PRO A 190 -11.64 8.11 -7.23
CA PRO A 190 -11.93 8.37 -5.83
C PRO A 190 -13.34 8.91 -5.63
N MET A 191 -14.05 8.34 -4.65
CA MET A 191 -15.40 8.78 -4.25
C MET A 191 -15.53 8.69 -2.73
N THR A 192 -16.25 9.62 -2.13
CA THR A 192 -16.67 9.50 -0.73
C THR A 192 -17.82 8.51 -0.60
N ASN A 193 -17.92 7.91 0.56
CA ASN A 193 -19.05 7.07 0.98
C ASN A 193 -19.27 7.22 2.49
N ALA A 194 -20.35 6.64 3.01
CA ALA A 194 -20.73 6.76 4.41
C ALA A 194 -19.63 6.28 5.39
N TRP A 195 -18.82 5.29 5.01
CA TRP A 195 -17.70 4.82 5.81
C TRP A 195 -16.56 5.85 5.86
N ILE A 196 -16.17 6.40 4.71
CA ILE A 196 -15.13 7.44 4.63
C ILE A 196 -15.56 8.68 5.40
N ASP A 197 -16.81 9.12 5.24
CA ASP A 197 -17.35 10.28 5.94
C ASP A 197 -17.32 10.07 7.46
N ALA A 198 -17.76 8.92 7.94
CA ALA A 198 -17.72 8.56 9.35
C ALA A 198 -16.28 8.49 9.90
N LEU A 199 -15.33 7.97 9.12
CA LEU A 199 -13.92 7.93 9.46
C LEU A 199 -13.33 9.35 9.58
N MET A 200 -13.63 10.23 8.62
CA MET A 200 -13.14 11.61 8.61
C MET A 200 -13.70 12.45 9.76
N LEU A 201 -14.91 12.16 10.24
CA LEU A 201 -15.47 12.81 11.44
C LEU A 201 -14.65 12.52 12.71
N LYS A 202 -14.05 11.35 12.81
CA LYS A 202 -13.23 10.91 13.96
C LYS A 202 -11.74 11.23 13.79
N ALA A 203 -11.31 11.42 12.55
CA ALA A 203 -9.91 11.53 12.18
C ALA A 203 -9.24 12.76 12.80
N THR A 204 -7.98 12.57 13.24
CA THR A 204 -7.12 13.64 13.74
C THR A 204 -6.68 14.58 12.61
N GLU A 205 -6.26 15.78 12.97
CA GLU A 205 -5.71 16.71 11.98
C GLU A 205 -4.42 16.16 11.32
N SER A 206 -3.65 15.35 12.03
CA SER A 206 -2.48 14.66 11.48
C SER A 206 -2.87 13.76 10.31
N PHE A 207 -3.91 12.94 10.50
CA PHE A 207 -4.41 12.03 9.46
C PHE A 207 -5.02 12.78 8.27
N LYS A 208 -5.86 13.79 8.52
CA LYS A 208 -6.49 14.60 7.47
C LYS A 208 -5.48 15.37 6.61
N ASN A 209 -4.36 15.79 7.23
CA ASN A 209 -3.29 16.49 6.55
C ASN A 209 -2.25 15.56 5.93
N ASP A 210 -2.36 14.24 6.12
CA ASP A 210 -1.54 13.30 5.37
C ASP A 210 -1.73 13.53 3.87
N ARG A 211 -0.64 13.49 3.15
CA ARG A 211 -0.63 13.86 1.73
C ARG A 211 -1.58 13.03 0.87
N TYR A 212 -1.60 11.70 1.10
CA TYR A 212 -2.48 10.82 0.34
C TYR A 212 -3.94 11.03 0.72
N VAL A 213 -4.22 11.06 2.03
CA VAL A 213 -5.58 11.25 2.55
C VAL A 213 -6.17 12.55 2.03
N LYS A 214 -5.41 13.64 2.10
CA LYS A 214 -5.85 14.95 1.60
C LYS A 214 -6.11 14.91 0.09
N ALA A 215 -5.17 14.39 -0.70
CA ALA A 215 -5.32 14.30 -2.16
C ALA A 215 -6.53 13.44 -2.55
N PHE A 216 -6.74 12.30 -1.87
CA PHE A 216 -7.91 11.46 -2.07
C PHE A 216 -9.22 12.21 -1.77
N MET A 217 -9.30 12.91 -0.64
CA MET A 217 -10.50 13.65 -0.26
C MET A 217 -10.80 14.82 -1.20
N ASP A 218 -9.77 15.56 -1.62
CA ASP A 218 -9.91 16.66 -2.58
C ASP A 218 -10.47 16.15 -3.93
N GLU A 219 -9.92 15.04 -4.43
CA GLU A 219 -10.37 14.44 -5.68
C GLU A 219 -11.76 13.79 -5.57
N ALA A 220 -12.03 13.07 -4.47
CA ALA A 220 -13.33 12.45 -4.23
C ALA A 220 -14.45 13.49 -4.11
N ASN A 221 -14.20 14.61 -3.44
CA ASN A 221 -15.17 15.71 -3.34
C ASN A 221 -15.41 16.38 -4.70
N HIS A 222 -14.36 16.58 -5.51
CA HIS A 222 -14.49 17.09 -6.88
C HIS A 222 -15.33 16.14 -7.75
N ASN A 223 -15.02 14.84 -7.76
CA ASN A 223 -15.76 13.84 -8.53
C ASN A 223 -17.24 13.79 -8.12
N GLN A 224 -17.53 13.90 -6.83
CA GLN A 224 -18.90 13.97 -6.34
C GLN A 224 -19.63 15.25 -6.79
N ALA A 225 -18.95 16.40 -6.77
CA ALA A 225 -19.51 17.67 -7.24
C ALA A 225 -19.81 17.61 -8.75
N VAL A 226 -18.92 17.02 -9.55
CA VAL A 226 -19.15 16.78 -10.99
C VAL A 226 -20.36 15.88 -11.21
N MET A 227 -20.47 14.76 -10.48
CA MET A 227 -21.62 13.85 -10.61
C MET A 227 -22.97 14.47 -10.24
N THR A 228 -22.96 15.43 -9.31
CA THR A 228 -24.17 16.16 -8.89
C THR A 228 -24.44 17.41 -9.73
N GLY A 229 -23.59 17.71 -10.72
CA GLY A 229 -23.72 18.88 -11.59
C GLY A 229 -23.38 20.21 -10.89
N MET A 230 -22.64 20.16 -9.79
CA MET A 230 -22.17 21.34 -9.05
C MET A 230 -20.80 21.84 -9.52
N ASP A 231 -20.08 21.04 -10.30
CA ASP A 231 -18.77 21.38 -10.84
C ASP A 231 -18.62 20.84 -12.27
N ASP A 232 -17.71 21.43 -13.05
CA ASP A 232 -17.42 20.98 -14.41
C ASP A 232 -16.45 19.78 -14.37
N PRO A 233 -16.65 18.77 -15.24
CA PRO A 233 -15.69 17.67 -15.34
C PRO A 233 -14.30 18.21 -15.69
N THR A 234 -13.27 17.78 -14.96
CA THR A 234 -11.88 18.09 -15.31
C THR A 234 -11.63 17.71 -16.76
N PRO A 235 -11.08 18.63 -17.60
CA PRO A 235 -10.72 18.27 -18.96
C PRO A 235 -9.77 17.07 -18.89
N ILE A 236 -10.12 15.96 -19.53
CA ILE A 236 -9.20 14.85 -19.76
C ILE A 236 -8.00 15.49 -20.47
N PRO A 237 -6.77 15.37 -19.94
CA PRO A 237 -5.60 15.87 -20.63
C PRO A 237 -5.66 15.28 -22.03
N ASP A 238 -5.71 16.13 -23.05
CA ASP A 238 -5.60 15.68 -24.43
C ASP A 238 -4.32 14.84 -24.49
N VAL A 239 -4.50 13.52 -24.59
CA VAL A 239 -3.43 12.64 -25.01
C VAL A 239 -3.17 13.03 -26.43
N SER A 240 -2.28 14.01 -26.60
CA SER A 240 -1.74 14.36 -27.90
C SER A 240 -1.12 13.10 -28.47
N THR A 241 -1.94 12.36 -29.20
CA THR A 241 -1.48 11.32 -30.10
C THR A 241 -0.67 12.00 -31.19
N ASN A 242 0.60 12.29 -30.88
CA ASN A 242 1.60 12.45 -31.91
C ASN A 242 1.79 11.09 -32.58
N GLY A 243 0.98 10.83 -33.56
CA GLY A 243 1.08 9.63 -34.36
C GLY A 243 0.02 9.69 -35.45
N ASN A 244 0.44 9.88 -36.69
CA ASN A 244 -0.33 9.74 -37.93
C ASN A 244 -1.41 8.62 -37.82
N THR A 245 -2.57 8.95 -37.32
CA THR A 245 -3.75 8.15 -37.60
C THR A 245 -4.33 8.67 -38.90
N ALA A 246 -4.00 7.98 -39.99
CA ALA A 246 -4.78 8.08 -41.19
C ALA A 246 -6.24 7.85 -40.83
N THR A 247 -7.08 8.85 -41.04
CA THR A 247 -8.55 8.71 -40.91
C THR A 247 -8.98 7.51 -41.76
N PRO A 248 -9.81 6.59 -41.21
CA PRO A 248 -10.35 5.50 -42.03
C PRO A 248 -11.03 6.08 -43.26
N PRO A 249 -10.80 5.51 -44.45
CA PRO A 249 -11.40 6.01 -45.68
C PRO A 249 -12.93 5.97 -45.56
N THR A 250 -13.55 7.08 -45.90
CA THR A 250 -15.01 7.13 -45.97
C THR A 250 -15.54 6.29 -47.13
N PRO A 251 -16.79 5.82 -47.14
CA PRO A 251 -17.35 5.05 -48.21
C PRO A 251 -17.22 5.72 -49.60
N ASN A 252 -17.10 7.06 -49.65
CA ASN A 252 -16.90 7.82 -50.88
C ASN A 252 -15.44 7.79 -51.40
N ASP A 253 -14.47 7.48 -50.55
CA ASP A 253 -13.07 7.38 -50.95
C ASP A 253 -12.73 6.06 -51.65
N MET A 254 -13.55 5.02 -51.38
CA MET A 254 -13.43 3.71 -52.01
C MET A 254 -14.07 3.63 -53.42
N ALA A 255 -14.80 4.65 -53.82
CA ALA A 255 -15.51 4.67 -55.12
C ALA A 255 -14.69 5.34 -56.29
N LYS A 256 -13.47 5.80 -56.04
CA LYS A 256 -12.62 6.40 -57.09
C LYS A 256 -11.79 5.36 -57.82
N PRO A 257 -11.93 5.21 -59.14
CA PRO A 257 -11.09 4.29 -59.91
C PRO A 257 -9.64 4.69 -59.86
N GLN A 258 -8.76 3.77 -59.53
CA GLN A 258 -7.31 3.96 -59.61
C GLN A 258 -6.90 4.15 -61.07
N LYS A 259 -6.16 5.20 -61.34
CA LYS A 259 -5.48 5.42 -62.60
C LYS A 259 -4.09 4.80 -62.56
#